data_ab845d3cf2e49cc7d12620139101497c
#
_entry.id   ab845d3cf2e49cc7d12620139101497c
#
_cell.length_a   1.000
_cell.length_b   1.000
_cell.length_c   1.000
_cell.angle_alpha   90.00
_cell.angle_beta   90.00
_cell.angle_gamma   90.00
#
_symmetry.space_group_name_H-M   'P 1'
#
loop_
_entity.id
_entity.type
_entity.pdbx_description
1 polymer ?
#
loop_
_entity_poly.entity_id
_entity_poly.type
_entity_poly.pdbx_seq_one_letter_code
_entity_poly.pdbx_strand_id
1 'polypeptide(L)'
;HTEEPVQVYIPIVQTFSPEQDRNETYYLGGKILFDGGSPVTETGIILSENIFLRNPIRIPSKEDLNTSNFSISYNDLLPGKTYYFKAYAINSAGENRGSVKKFKTAPKSDSTSWYKDAESLPAGWRKSAWLGAFRPSNHHWIYHSELGWLYPSPMPDGSLWLWNEKDGWRWTQQGVFPYLFRWRDSSWVYFQGKFNGRIIFYNYTTKSLE
;
A
#
# COMPACT_ATOMS: atom_id res chain seq x y z
N HIS A 1 -20.94 -24.63 52.30
CA HIS A 1 -20.63 -24.86 50.90
C HIS A 1 -19.30 -24.19 50.62
N THR A 2 -18.23 -24.97 50.56
CA THR A 2 -16.96 -24.50 49.95
C THR A 2 -17.16 -24.63 48.46
N GLU A 3 -17.30 -23.47 47.74
CA GLU A 3 -17.25 -23.45 46.30
C GLU A 3 -15.86 -23.95 45.89
N GLU A 4 -15.84 -25.00 45.03
CA GLU A 4 -14.58 -25.41 44.42
C GLU A 4 -14.01 -24.24 43.60
N PRO A 5 -12.70 -24.00 43.64
CA PRO A 5 -12.11 -22.91 42.87
C PRO A 5 -12.35 -23.15 41.36
N VAL A 6 -12.94 -22.17 40.68
CA VAL A 6 -13.14 -22.23 39.22
C VAL A 6 -11.76 -22.33 38.56
N GLN A 7 -11.53 -23.45 37.88
CA GLN A 7 -10.26 -23.68 37.21
C GLN A 7 -10.20 -22.83 35.94
N VAL A 8 -9.20 -21.95 35.86
CA VAL A 8 -8.96 -21.09 34.69
C VAL A 8 -7.83 -21.69 33.86
N TYR A 9 -8.02 -21.67 32.55
CA TYR A 9 -7.08 -22.16 31.53
C TYR A 9 -6.57 -21.00 30.67
N ILE A 10 -5.44 -21.20 30.00
CA ILE A 10 -4.96 -20.26 28.98
C ILE A 10 -5.96 -20.21 27.81
N PRO A 11 -6.13 -19.06 27.14
CA PRO A 11 -7.07 -18.95 26.03
C PRO A 11 -6.66 -19.83 24.85
N ILE A 12 -7.61 -20.19 23.99
CA ILE A 12 -7.34 -20.85 22.70
C ILE A 12 -7.54 -19.82 21.60
N VAL A 13 -6.50 -19.57 20.81
CA VAL A 13 -6.52 -18.57 19.74
C VAL A 13 -6.16 -19.20 18.37
N GLN A 14 -6.86 -18.80 17.34
CA GLN A 14 -6.60 -19.16 15.94
C GLN A 14 -6.03 -17.96 15.19
N THR A 15 -4.94 -18.14 14.44
CA THR A 15 -4.42 -17.13 13.54
C THR A 15 -5.16 -17.17 12.21
N PHE A 16 -5.66 -16.02 11.74
CA PHE A 16 -6.27 -15.88 10.43
C PHE A 16 -5.24 -15.93 9.30
N SER A 17 -5.70 -16.22 8.08
CA SER A 17 -4.89 -15.94 6.90
C SER A 17 -4.74 -14.42 6.75
N PRO A 18 -3.58 -13.94 6.28
CA PRO A 18 -3.39 -12.50 6.05
C PRO A 18 -4.32 -12.04 4.92
N GLU A 19 -4.92 -10.89 5.09
CA GLU A 19 -5.71 -10.21 4.08
C GLU A 19 -5.01 -8.94 3.63
N GLN A 20 -5.20 -8.54 2.37
CA GLN A 20 -4.65 -7.32 1.80
C GLN A 20 -5.74 -6.58 1.05
N ASP A 21 -5.88 -5.29 1.29
CA ASP A 21 -6.81 -4.44 0.55
C ASP A 21 -6.19 -3.89 -0.75
N ARG A 22 -6.99 -3.11 -1.50
CA ARG A 22 -6.56 -2.48 -2.76
C ARG A 22 -5.50 -1.40 -2.57
N ASN A 23 -5.32 -0.92 -1.34
CA ASN A 23 -4.33 0.10 -0.98
C ASN A 23 -3.04 -0.54 -0.42
N GLU A 24 -2.86 -1.83 -0.62
CA GLU A 24 -1.71 -2.62 -0.15
C GLU A 24 -1.56 -2.68 1.38
N THR A 25 -2.61 -2.35 2.14
CA THR A 25 -2.64 -2.50 3.58
C THR A 25 -2.85 -3.95 3.96
N TYR A 26 -2.00 -4.49 4.83
CA TYR A 26 -2.15 -5.85 5.35
C TYR A 26 -2.95 -5.84 6.65
N TYR A 27 -3.92 -6.75 6.71
CA TYR A 27 -4.74 -7.03 7.89
C TYR A 27 -4.34 -8.38 8.46
N LEU A 28 -3.82 -8.36 9.68
CA LEU A 28 -3.28 -9.51 10.39
C LEU A 28 -4.06 -9.68 11.67
N GLY A 29 -4.52 -10.88 11.99
CA GLY A 29 -5.35 -11.05 13.17
C GLY A 29 -5.65 -12.50 13.52
N GLY A 30 -6.66 -12.67 14.33
CA GLY A 30 -7.09 -13.98 14.80
C GLY A 30 -8.45 -13.98 15.45
N LYS A 31 -8.80 -15.16 15.96
CA LYS A 31 -10.04 -15.44 16.68
C LYS A 31 -9.74 -16.11 18.01
N ILE A 32 -10.37 -15.64 19.06
CA ILE A 32 -10.43 -16.35 20.36
C ILE A 32 -11.48 -17.45 20.21
N LEU A 33 -11.04 -18.70 20.27
CA LEU A 33 -11.92 -19.87 20.20
C LEU A 33 -12.47 -20.23 21.57
N PHE A 34 -11.70 -19.95 22.64
CA PHE A 34 -12.05 -20.17 24.03
C PHE A 34 -11.24 -19.20 24.91
N ASP A 35 -11.89 -18.53 25.83
CA ASP A 35 -11.27 -17.56 26.73
C ASP A 35 -10.56 -18.18 27.95
N GLY A 36 -10.73 -19.48 28.15
CA GLY A 36 -10.16 -20.21 29.29
C GLY A 36 -10.97 -20.12 30.56
N GLY A 37 -12.18 -19.57 30.53
CA GLY A 37 -13.02 -19.35 31.72
C GLY A 37 -12.59 -18.10 32.51
N SER A 38 -11.83 -17.19 31.89
CA SER A 38 -11.44 -15.89 32.42
C SER A 38 -11.36 -14.87 31.30
N PRO A 39 -11.77 -13.61 31.52
CA PRO A 39 -11.72 -12.57 30.50
C PRO A 39 -10.33 -12.44 29.88
N VAL A 40 -10.29 -12.33 28.56
CA VAL A 40 -9.07 -12.01 27.83
C VAL A 40 -8.71 -10.54 28.09
N THR A 41 -7.46 -10.29 28.45
CA THR A 41 -6.95 -8.96 28.82
C THR A 41 -6.13 -8.29 27.72
N GLU A 42 -5.61 -9.08 26.77
CA GLU A 42 -4.85 -8.58 25.64
C GLU A 42 -4.95 -9.56 24.47
N THR A 43 -5.08 -9.02 23.25
CA THR A 43 -4.93 -9.75 21.99
C THR A 43 -3.95 -9.02 21.09
N GLY A 44 -3.39 -9.70 20.11
CA GLY A 44 -2.48 -9.08 19.17
C GLY A 44 -1.81 -10.09 18.24
N ILE A 45 -0.79 -9.60 17.54
CA ILE A 45 0.06 -10.42 16.67
C ILE A 45 1.53 -10.34 17.09
N ILE A 46 2.25 -11.41 16.77
CA ILE A 46 3.71 -11.50 16.83
C ILE A 46 4.19 -11.66 15.42
N LEU A 47 4.99 -10.71 14.91
CA LEU A 47 5.44 -10.60 13.52
C LEU A 47 6.96 -10.67 13.43
N SER A 48 7.52 -11.37 12.44
CA SER A 48 8.96 -11.45 12.20
C SER A 48 9.26 -11.76 10.73
N GLU A 49 10.43 -11.38 10.23
CA GLU A 49 10.98 -11.84 8.95
C GLU A 49 11.54 -13.28 9.05
N ASN A 50 11.63 -13.85 10.25
CA ASN A 50 12.17 -15.16 10.50
C ASN A 50 11.07 -16.19 10.80
N ILE A 51 11.11 -17.36 10.16
CA ILE A 51 10.10 -18.43 10.34
C ILE A 51 10.01 -18.93 11.80
N PHE A 52 11.11 -18.90 12.54
CA PHE A 52 11.15 -19.26 13.98
C PHE A 52 10.77 -18.11 14.88
N LEU A 53 10.27 -17.00 14.31
CA LEU A 53 9.89 -15.78 15.01
C LEU A 53 10.99 -15.26 15.95
N ARG A 54 12.24 -15.23 15.47
CA ARG A 54 13.36 -14.61 16.18
C ARG A 54 13.26 -13.09 16.03
N ASN A 55 13.60 -12.36 17.10
CA ASN A 55 13.48 -10.89 17.19
C ASN A 55 12.10 -10.38 16.68
N PRO A 56 11.01 -10.89 17.25
CA PRO A 56 9.69 -10.55 16.76
C PRO A 56 9.28 -9.15 17.21
N ILE A 57 8.46 -8.52 16.38
CA ILE A 57 7.68 -7.34 16.78
C ILE A 57 6.37 -7.83 17.39
N ARG A 58 6.03 -7.34 18.57
CA ARG A 58 4.74 -7.60 19.22
C ARG A 58 3.83 -6.40 18.99
N ILE A 59 2.66 -6.63 18.43
CA ILE A 59 1.70 -5.59 18.06
C ILE A 59 0.37 -5.92 18.74
N PRO A 60 0.02 -5.25 19.86
CA PRO A 60 -1.27 -5.44 20.51
C PRO A 60 -2.41 -4.89 19.64
N SER A 61 -3.55 -5.57 19.68
CA SER A 61 -4.78 -5.09 19.09
C SER A 61 -5.35 -3.93 19.92
N LYS A 62 -5.98 -2.97 19.22
CA LYS A 62 -6.74 -1.88 19.83
C LYS A 62 -8.24 -2.13 19.78
N GLU A 63 -8.67 -3.29 19.30
CA GLU A 63 -10.08 -3.65 19.23
C GLU A 63 -10.65 -4.03 20.60
N ASP A 64 -11.98 -3.98 20.70
CA ASP A 64 -12.71 -4.36 21.90
C ASP A 64 -12.48 -5.84 22.21
N LEU A 65 -11.99 -6.11 23.43
CA LEU A 65 -11.71 -7.45 23.93
C LEU A 65 -12.97 -8.31 24.16
N ASN A 66 -14.15 -7.70 24.08
CA ASN A 66 -15.44 -8.43 24.13
C ASN A 66 -15.76 -9.13 22.80
N THR A 67 -15.02 -8.82 21.73
CA THR A 67 -15.18 -9.50 20.43
C THR A 67 -14.27 -10.72 20.36
N SER A 68 -14.79 -11.80 19.79
CA SER A 68 -13.97 -13.02 19.60
C SER A 68 -12.94 -12.86 18.45
N ASN A 69 -13.17 -11.96 17.50
CA ASN A 69 -12.28 -11.69 16.37
C ASN A 69 -11.54 -10.38 16.59
N PHE A 70 -10.29 -10.32 16.14
CA PHE A 70 -9.51 -9.10 16.11
C PHE A 70 -8.65 -9.04 14.85
N SER A 71 -8.41 -7.82 14.37
CA SER A 71 -7.63 -7.54 13.17
C SER A 71 -6.77 -6.29 13.40
N ILE A 72 -5.57 -6.30 12.87
CA ILE A 72 -4.60 -5.21 13.01
C ILE A 72 -4.15 -4.82 11.61
N SER A 73 -4.34 -3.55 11.24
CA SER A 73 -3.71 -2.98 10.05
C SER A 73 -2.26 -2.61 10.37
N TYR A 74 -1.33 -3.11 9.55
CA TYR A 74 0.10 -2.84 9.75
C TYR A 74 0.77 -2.44 8.45
N ASN A 75 1.35 -1.23 8.40
CA ASN A 75 1.88 -0.59 7.19
C ASN A 75 3.42 -0.47 7.18
N ASP A 76 4.09 -0.75 8.31
CA ASP A 76 5.55 -0.63 8.42
C ASP A 76 6.27 -1.89 7.90
N LEU A 77 5.81 -2.42 6.76
CA LEU A 77 6.36 -3.61 6.13
C LEU A 77 7.32 -3.21 5.01
N LEU A 78 8.49 -3.86 4.98
CA LEU A 78 9.44 -3.66 3.89
C LEU A 78 8.94 -4.38 2.63
N PRO A 79 9.02 -3.75 1.44
CA PRO A 79 8.61 -4.34 0.18
C PRO A 79 9.42 -5.58 -0.19
N GLY A 80 8.78 -6.55 -0.86
CA GLY A 80 9.43 -7.76 -1.39
C GLY A 80 9.89 -8.76 -0.33
N LYS A 81 9.52 -8.55 0.94
CA LYS A 81 9.93 -9.38 2.06
C LYS A 81 8.88 -10.44 2.40
N THR A 82 9.35 -11.55 2.95
CA THR A 82 8.48 -12.57 3.52
C THR A 82 8.39 -12.36 5.02
N TYR A 83 7.17 -12.32 5.53
CA TYR A 83 6.87 -12.20 6.94
C TYR A 83 6.15 -13.44 7.45
N TYR A 84 6.40 -13.74 8.72
CA TYR A 84 5.75 -14.81 9.48
C TYR A 84 5.10 -14.18 10.69
N PHE A 85 3.86 -14.57 10.98
CA PHE A 85 3.14 -14.03 12.13
C PHE A 85 2.25 -15.07 12.75
N LYS A 86 1.86 -14.82 14.00
CA LYS A 86 0.82 -15.54 14.72
C LYS A 86 0.04 -14.62 15.64
N ALA A 87 -1.24 -14.91 15.77
CA ALA A 87 -2.09 -14.28 16.76
C ALA A 87 -1.74 -14.77 18.17
N TYR A 88 -1.95 -13.93 19.17
CA TYR A 88 -1.87 -14.28 20.57
C TYR A 88 -3.06 -13.71 21.35
N ALA A 89 -3.36 -14.34 22.49
CA ALA A 89 -4.30 -13.85 23.48
C ALA A 89 -3.79 -14.15 24.88
N ILE A 90 -4.11 -13.28 25.83
CA ILE A 90 -3.69 -13.36 27.23
C ILE A 90 -4.94 -13.30 28.12
N ASN A 91 -4.99 -14.14 29.15
CA ASN A 91 -5.92 -14.03 30.26
C ASN A 91 -5.17 -14.17 31.60
N SER A 92 -5.87 -14.30 32.71
CA SER A 92 -5.27 -14.46 34.05
C SER A 92 -4.44 -15.73 34.21
N ALA A 93 -4.66 -16.79 33.39
CA ALA A 93 -3.86 -18.01 33.43
C ALA A 93 -2.61 -17.95 32.57
N GLY A 94 -2.51 -16.98 31.61
CA GLY A 94 -1.32 -16.77 30.79
C GLY A 94 -1.63 -16.51 29.32
N GLU A 95 -0.55 -16.59 28.51
CA GLU A 95 -0.59 -16.36 27.07
C GLU A 95 -0.69 -17.66 26.28
N ASN A 96 -1.49 -17.64 25.23
CA ASN A 96 -1.44 -18.66 24.17
C ASN A 96 -1.34 -18.02 22.80
N ARG A 97 -0.85 -18.81 21.83
CA ARG A 97 -0.54 -18.35 20.46
C ARG A 97 -1.12 -19.32 19.43
N GLY A 98 -1.66 -18.78 18.38
CA GLY A 98 -2.15 -19.56 17.25
C GLY A 98 -1.02 -20.10 16.35
N SER A 99 -1.38 -20.76 15.27
CA SER A 99 -0.45 -21.28 14.28
C SER A 99 0.28 -20.15 13.54
N VAL A 100 1.51 -20.41 13.09
CA VAL A 100 2.26 -19.47 12.26
C VAL A 100 1.63 -19.40 10.87
N LYS A 101 1.41 -18.20 10.38
CA LYS A 101 1.04 -17.88 9.00
C LYS A 101 2.17 -17.10 8.35
N LYS A 102 2.23 -17.14 7.01
CA LYS A 102 3.23 -16.38 6.24
C LYS A 102 2.55 -15.59 5.13
N PHE A 103 3.15 -14.47 4.76
CA PHE A 103 2.80 -13.71 3.56
C PHE A 103 4.05 -13.05 2.99
N LYS A 104 3.97 -12.61 1.75
CA LYS A 104 5.04 -11.87 1.09
C LYS A 104 4.48 -10.52 0.65
N THR A 105 5.16 -9.46 1.05
CA THR A 105 4.82 -8.13 0.56
C THR A 105 5.13 -7.99 -0.93
N ALA A 106 4.34 -7.18 -1.63
CA ALA A 106 4.65 -6.82 -3.00
C ALA A 106 6.08 -6.26 -3.07
N PRO A 107 6.87 -6.59 -4.10
CA PRO A 107 8.13 -5.90 -4.32
C PRO A 107 7.82 -4.41 -4.43
N LYS A 108 8.73 -3.57 -3.92
CA LYS A 108 8.66 -2.14 -4.20
C LYS A 108 8.52 -2.01 -5.71
N SER A 109 7.40 -1.48 -6.18
CA SER A 109 7.30 -1.16 -7.59
C SER A 109 8.45 -0.21 -7.84
N ASP A 110 9.36 -0.61 -8.70
CA ASP A 110 10.48 0.26 -9.05
C ASP A 110 9.86 1.43 -9.81
N SER A 111 9.50 2.47 -9.06
CA SER A 111 8.87 3.67 -9.62
C SER A 111 9.75 4.33 -10.68
N THR A 112 10.99 3.86 -10.77
CA THR A 112 11.95 4.28 -11.79
C THR A 112 11.94 3.36 -13.01
N SER A 113 11.27 2.20 -12.97
CA SER A 113 11.31 1.20 -14.04
C SER A 113 10.79 1.75 -15.38
N TRP A 114 9.79 2.64 -15.35
CA TRP A 114 9.21 3.24 -16.54
C TRP A 114 10.12 4.24 -17.25
N TYR A 115 11.17 4.72 -16.57
CA TYR A 115 12.18 5.64 -17.16
C TYR A 115 13.62 5.13 -17.00
N LYS A 116 13.81 3.82 -16.81
CA LYS A 116 15.17 3.23 -16.68
C LYS A 116 16.08 3.58 -17.88
N ASP A 117 15.47 3.68 -19.07
CA ASP A 117 16.17 3.99 -20.32
C ASP A 117 16.20 5.51 -20.63
N ALA A 118 15.73 6.36 -19.72
CA ALA A 118 15.79 7.80 -19.90
C ALA A 118 17.22 8.33 -19.76
N GLU A 119 17.62 9.18 -20.72
CA GLU A 119 18.91 9.86 -20.71
C GLU A 119 19.09 10.68 -19.43
N SER A 120 20.26 10.59 -18.82
CA SER A 120 20.62 11.40 -17.65
C SER A 120 21.08 12.79 -18.10
N LEU A 121 20.45 13.83 -17.58
CA LEU A 121 20.79 15.22 -17.84
C LEU A 121 21.36 15.89 -16.58
N PRO A 122 22.05 17.05 -16.70
CA PRO A 122 22.54 17.81 -15.55
C PRO A 122 21.46 18.12 -14.50
N ALA A 123 21.87 18.37 -13.26
CA ALA A 123 21.03 18.74 -12.13
C ALA A 123 19.93 17.74 -11.80
N GLY A 124 20.14 16.44 -12.09
CA GLY A 124 19.21 15.36 -11.76
C GLY A 124 18.00 15.23 -12.70
N TRP A 125 18.03 15.94 -13.83
CA TRP A 125 17.04 15.78 -14.87
C TRP A 125 17.20 14.45 -15.62
N ARG A 126 16.11 13.98 -16.20
CA ARG A 126 16.00 12.82 -17.08
C ARG A 126 15.25 13.21 -18.34
N LYS A 127 15.59 12.58 -19.46
CA LYS A 127 14.87 12.78 -20.73
C LYS A 127 14.38 11.44 -21.26
N SER A 128 13.08 11.24 -21.22
CA SER A 128 12.43 10.11 -21.88
C SER A 128 12.27 10.43 -23.37
N ALA A 129 12.50 9.42 -24.22
CA ALA A 129 12.34 9.58 -25.68
C ALA A 129 10.90 9.91 -26.09
N TRP A 130 9.91 9.56 -25.27
CA TRP A 130 8.49 9.73 -25.59
C TRP A 130 7.77 10.74 -24.69
N LEU A 131 8.10 10.80 -23.39
CA LEU A 131 7.43 11.70 -22.46
C LEU A 131 8.10 13.09 -22.36
N GLY A 132 9.36 13.20 -22.77
CA GLY A 132 10.11 14.46 -22.66
C GLY A 132 10.98 14.54 -21.39
N ALA A 133 11.34 15.76 -20.99
CA ALA A 133 12.23 16.00 -19.87
C ALA A 133 11.50 16.17 -18.55
N PHE A 134 12.02 15.52 -17.52
CA PHE A 134 11.48 15.61 -16.16
C PHE A 134 12.60 15.43 -15.13
N ARG A 135 12.34 15.88 -13.92
CA ARG A 135 13.22 15.72 -12.77
C ARG A 135 12.52 14.88 -11.69
N PRO A 136 13.01 13.68 -11.38
CA PRO A 136 12.52 12.90 -10.26
C PRO A 136 12.73 13.65 -8.93
N SER A 137 11.76 13.50 -8.04
CA SER A 137 11.79 14.04 -6.68
C SER A 137 11.59 12.93 -5.66
N ASN A 138 11.70 13.25 -4.37
CA ASN A 138 11.38 12.32 -3.30
C ASN A 138 9.88 11.96 -3.33
N HIS A 139 9.53 10.81 -2.73
CA HIS A 139 8.14 10.36 -2.62
C HIS A 139 7.43 10.14 -3.96
N HIS A 140 8.19 9.65 -4.98
CA HIS A 140 7.68 9.25 -6.31
C HIS A 140 7.16 10.38 -7.22
N TRP A 141 7.19 11.63 -6.79
CA TRP A 141 6.84 12.75 -7.64
C TRP A 141 7.91 13.02 -8.70
N ILE A 142 7.46 13.57 -9.83
CA ILE A 142 8.34 14.14 -10.85
C ILE A 142 7.93 15.57 -11.15
N TYR A 143 8.89 16.40 -11.52
CA TYR A 143 8.62 17.70 -12.12
C TYR A 143 8.89 17.60 -13.63
N HIS A 144 7.84 17.59 -14.43
CA HIS A 144 7.93 17.56 -15.89
C HIS A 144 8.13 18.98 -16.43
N SER A 145 9.04 19.15 -17.40
CA SER A 145 9.41 20.48 -17.93
C SER A 145 8.21 21.29 -18.42
N GLU A 146 7.27 20.63 -19.07
CA GLU A 146 6.07 21.27 -19.64
C GLU A 146 4.85 21.13 -18.75
N LEU A 147 4.61 19.93 -18.19
CA LEU A 147 3.38 19.59 -17.47
C LEU A 147 3.43 19.90 -15.96
N GLY A 148 4.60 20.34 -15.43
CA GLY A 148 4.75 20.65 -14.01
C GLY A 148 4.81 19.42 -13.10
N TRP A 149 4.33 19.55 -11.87
CA TRP A 149 4.34 18.47 -10.90
C TRP A 149 3.35 17.36 -11.25
N LEU A 150 3.84 16.14 -11.31
CA LEU A 150 3.08 14.93 -11.62
C LEU A 150 3.46 13.80 -10.66
N TYR A 151 2.49 12.99 -10.30
CA TYR A 151 2.70 11.72 -9.61
C TYR A 151 2.50 10.58 -10.63
N PRO A 152 3.57 9.93 -11.10
CA PRO A 152 3.46 8.84 -12.04
C PRO A 152 3.12 7.53 -11.34
N SER A 153 2.21 6.76 -11.92
CA SER A 153 1.88 5.39 -11.53
C SER A 153 2.06 4.49 -12.75
N PRO A 154 3.20 3.80 -12.87
CA PRO A 154 3.47 2.91 -13.98
C PRO A 154 2.64 1.63 -13.89
N MET A 155 2.20 1.15 -15.06
CA MET A 155 1.43 -0.08 -15.20
C MET A 155 2.31 -1.20 -15.79
N PRO A 156 1.96 -2.48 -15.54
CA PRO A 156 2.74 -3.62 -16.06
C PRO A 156 2.81 -3.69 -17.60
N ASP A 157 1.85 -3.12 -18.31
CA ASP A 157 1.80 -3.05 -19.78
C ASP A 157 2.66 -1.92 -20.38
N GLY A 158 3.41 -1.18 -19.52
CA GLY A 158 4.24 -0.05 -19.92
C GLY A 158 3.49 1.26 -20.07
N SER A 159 2.19 1.29 -19.83
CA SER A 159 1.42 2.54 -19.78
C SER A 159 1.67 3.29 -18.46
N LEU A 160 1.25 4.54 -18.41
CA LEU A 160 1.53 5.43 -17.31
C LEU A 160 0.29 6.24 -16.95
N TRP A 161 -0.14 6.14 -15.71
CA TRP A 161 -1.06 7.09 -15.11
C TRP A 161 -0.27 8.25 -14.51
N LEU A 162 -0.69 9.47 -14.79
CA LEU A 162 -0.10 10.72 -14.31
C LEU A 162 -1.17 11.48 -13.53
N TRP A 163 -0.92 11.76 -12.28
CA TRP A 163 -1.82 12.53 -11.44
C TRP A 163 -1.27 13.94 -11.18
N ASN A 164 -2.14 14.92 -11.18
CA ASN A 164 -1.89 16.23 -10.57
C ASN A 164 -3.16 16.74 -9.87
N GLU A 165 -2.97 17.73 -9.00
CA GLU A 165 -4.07 18.27 -8.19
C GLU A 165 -5.19 18.91 -9.01
N LYS A 166 -4.84 19.58 -10.10
CA LYS A 166 -5.79 20.31 -10.95
C LYS A 166 -6.70 19.39 -11.77
N ASP A 167 -6.10 18.37 -12.40
CA ASP A 167 -6.77 17.59 -13.44
C ASP A 167 -7.07 16.15 -13.01
N GLY A 168 -6.55 15.70 -11.86
CA GLY A 168 -6.64 14.32 -11.41
C GLY A 168 -5.81 13.37 -12.26
N TRP A 169 -6.29 12.14 -12.41
CA TRP A 169 -5.59 11.10 -13.15
C TRP A 169 -5.74 11.25 -14.66
N ARG A 170 -4.62 11.09 -15.37
CA ARG A 170 -4.53 11.04 -16.84
C ARG A 170 -3.67 9.86 -17.25
N TRP A 171 -4.17 9.05 -18.17
CA TRP A 171 -3.47 7.92 -18.73
C TRP A 171 -2.79 8.27 -20.04
N THR A 172 -1.61 7.70 -20.27
CA THR A 172 -0.90 7.75 -21.55
C THR A 172 0.10 6.59 -21.65
N GLN A 173 0.72 6.44 -22.82
CA GLN A 173 1.80 5.47 -23.04
C GLN A 173 2.72 5.92 -24.17
N GLN A 174 3.83 5.20 -24.36
CA GLN A 174 4.70 5.38 -25.51
C GLN A 174 3.91 5.16 -26.82
N GLY A 175 3.99 6.11 -27.75
CA GLY A 175 3.23 6.09 -29.00
C GLY A 175 1.82 6.69 -28.92
N VAL A 176 1.33 6.97 -27.71
CA VAL A 176 0.07 7.69 -27.48
C VAL A 176 0.34 9.13 -27.07
N PHE A 177 1.28 9.38 -26.16
CA PHE A 177 1.66 10.75 -25.79
C PHE A 177 2.05 11.54 -27.07
N PRO A 178 1.57 12.77 -27.24
CA PRO A 178 0.99 13.70 -26.26
C PRO A 178 -0.55 13.64 -26.08
N TYR A 179 -1.20 12.57 -26.51
CA TYR A 179 -2.57 12.31 -26.12
C TYR A 179 -2.65 11.73 -24.73
N LEU A 180 -3.62 12.24 -23.91
CA LEU A 180 -3.87 11.76 -22.55
C LEU A 180 -5.37 11.51 -22.39
N PHE A 181 -5.71 10.35 -21.82
CA PHE A 181 -7.07 10.07 -21.38
C PHE A 181 -7.26 10.60 -19.97
N ARG A 182 -8.19 11.51 -19.77
CA ARG A 182 -8.49 12.13 -18.48
C ARG A 182 -9.64 11.42 -17.79
N TRP A 183 -9.37 10.84 -16.63
CA TRP A 183 -10.31 9.98 -15.93
C TRP A 183 -11.56 10.72 -15.42
N ARG A 184 -11.42 11.93 -14.90
CA ARG A 184 -12.51 12.68 -14.22
C ARG A 184 -13.75 12.90 -15.07
N ASP A 185 -13.60 12.99 -16.38
CA ASP A 185 -14.67 13.28 -17.36
C ASP A 185 -14.64 12.37 -18.58
N SER A 186 -13.81 11.32 -18.53
CA SER A 186 -13.64 10.34 -19.60
C SER A 186 -13.31 10.94 -20.95
N SER A 187 -12.58 12.06 -20.97
CA SER A 187 -12.21 12.79 -22.18
C SER A 187 -10.79 12.48 -22.65
N TRP A 188 -10.60 12.50 -23.96
CA TRP A 188 -9.28 12.57 -24.54
C TRP A 188 -8.84 14.01 -24.70
N VAL A 189 -7.63 14.32 -24.23
CA VAL A 189 -7.02 15.62 -24.39
C VAL A 189 -5.66 15.49 -25.08
N TYR A 190 -5.34 16.44 -25.93
CA TYR A 190 -4.05 16.53 -26.62
C TYR A 190 -3.24 17.66 -26.01
N PHE A 191 -2.07 17.34 -25.50
CA PHE A 191 -1.15 18.33 -24.96
C PHE A 191 -0.51 19.12 -26.12
N GLN A 192 -0.81 20.40 -26.21
CA GLN A 192 -0.29 21.29 -27.26
C GLN A 192 1.00 22.00 -26.85
N GLY A 193 1.31 22.05 -25.58
CA GLY A 193 2.48 22.76 -25.06
C GLY A 193 2.12 23.78 -23.99
N LYS A 194 3.08 24.68 -23.71
CA LYS A 194 2.96 25.72 -22.70
C LYS A 194 3.01 27.09 -23.37
N PHE A 195 1.98 27.91 -23.14
CA PHE A 195 1.91 29.26 -23.67
C PHE A 195 1.68 30.27 -22.55
N ASN A 196 2.53 31.29 -22.45
CA ASN A 196 2.49 32.29 -21.37
C ASN A 196 2.41 31.68 -19.96
N GLY A 197 3.15 30.59 -19.72
CA GLY A 197 3.15 29.88 -18.44
C GLY A 197 1.95 28.96 -18.18
N ARG A 198 0.95 28.94 -19.07
CA ARG A 198 -0.22 28.06 -18.99
C ARG A 198 -0.03 26.83 -19.85
N ILE A 199 -0.40 25.67 -19.31
CA ILE A 199 -0.43 24.40 -20.04
C ILE A 199 -1.71 24.39 -20.86
N ILE A 200 -1.60 24.11 -22.16
CA ILE A 200 -2.72 24.13 -23.10
C ILE A 200 -3.01 22.70 -23.56
N PHE A 201 -4.26 22.32 -23.41
CA PHE A 201 -4.80 21.08 -23.97
C PHE A 201 -5.90 21.38 -24.98
N TYR A 202 -5.98 20.54 -26.02
CA TYR A 202 -7.18 20.48 -26.85
C TYR A 202 -8.03 19.30 -26.39
N ASN A 203 -9.27 19.56 -26.00
CA ASN A 203 -10.20 18.53 -25.54
C ASN A 203 -11.06 18.05 -26.71
N TYR A 204 -11.00 16.77 -27.04
CA TYR A 204 -11.73 16.17 -28.16
C TYR A 204 -13.23 16.02 -27.91
N THR A 205 -13.66 15.98 -26.66
CA THR A 205 -15.08 15.90 -26.28
C THR A 205 -15.76 17.25 -26.44
N THR A 206 -15.14 18.31 -25.92
CA THR A 206 -15.67 19.68 -26.01
C THR A 206 -15.28 20.40 -27.29
N LYS A 207 -14.32 19.86 -28.05
CA LYS A 207 -13.73 20.42 -29.28
C LYS A 207 -13.16 21.83 -29.07
N SER A 208 -12.54 22.05 -27.91
CA SER A 208 -12.01 23.36 -27.53
C SER A 208 -10.66 23.27 -26.84
N LEU A 209 -9.95 24.40 -26.80
CA LEU A 209 -8.75 24.56 -25.98
C LEU A 209 -9.14 24.84 -24.51
N GLU A 210 -8.33 24.33 -23.59
CA GLU A 210 -8.48 24.52 -22.14
C GLU A 210 -7.13 24.67 -21.43
#